data_c07203fed861ea45125ddbcfb12381ce
#
_entry.id   c07203fed861ea45125ddbcfb12381ce
#
_cell.length_a   1.000
_cell.length_b   1.000
_cell.length_c   1.000
_cell.angle_alpha   90.00
_cell.angle_beta   90.00
_cell.angle_gamma   90.00
#
_symmetry.space_group_name_H-M   'P 1'
#
loop_
_entity.id
_entity.type
_entity.pdbx_description
1 polymer ?
#
loop_
_entity_poly.entity_id
_entity_poly.type
_entity_poly.pdbx_seq_one_letter_code
_entity_poly.pdbx_strand_id
1 'polypeptide(L)'
;MANLKKYEGIIPALYACYDDNGAVSIERTKALTQWFIDQGVNGLYVGGSSGECIYQTKDERKAVLEAVMEVAKGKITIIAHIACNNTAESCELAAHAESLGVDAIASIPPIYFKLPPYAIAKYWNDMSAAAPNTEFIIYRSEEHTSELQSRE
;
A
#
# COMPACT_ATOMS: atom_id res chain seq x y z
N MET A 1 -6.92 12.08 -18.66
CA MET A 1 -7.10 12.58 -17.28
C MET A 1 -7.38 11.40 -16.39
N ALA A 2 -6.71 11.30 -15.25
CA ALA A 2 -6.96 10.24 -14.27
C ALA A 2 -8.43 10.29 -13.80
N ASN A 3 -9.06 9.12 -13.66
CA ASN A 3 -10.42 9.03 -13.11
C ASN A 3 -10.36 9.10 -11.58
N LEU A 4 -10.36 10.31 -11.03
CA LEU A 4 -10.27 10.53 -9.59
C LEU A 4 -11.49 10.04 -8.80
N LYS A 5 -12.63 9.85 -9.47
CA LYS A 5 -13.87 9.39 -8.82
C LYS A 5 -13.74 8.01 -8.15
N LYS A 6 -12.85 7.16 -8.66
CA LYS A 6 -12.62 5.84 -8.05
C LYS A 6 -12.00 5.91 -6.66
N TYR A 7 -11.44 7.06 -6.27
CA TYR A 7 -10.86 7.30 -4.94
C TYR A 7 -11.79 8.06 -3.99
N GLU A 8 -13.01 8.34 -4.40
CA GLU A 8 -14.01 8.96 -3.54
C GLU A 8 -14.68 7.93 -2.62
N GLY A 9 -15.07 8.35 -1.43
CA GLY A 9 -15.81 7.53 -0.46
C GLY A 9 -14.93 6.96 0.64
N ILE A 10 -15.32 5.81 1.18
CA ILE A 10 -14.67 5.18 2.33
C ILE A 10 -13.66 4.14 1.82
N ILE A 11 -12.38 4.37 2.09
CA ILE A 11 -11.27 3.47 1.73
C ILE A 11 -10.47 3.16 3.02
N PRO A 12 -10.91 2.19 3.83
CA PRO A 12 -10.22 1.85 5.06
C PRO A 12 -8.87 1.16 4.79
N ALA A 13 -7.96 1.29 5.75
CA ALA A 13 -6.73 0.51 5.77
C ALA A 13 -7.03 -0.93 6.20
N LEU A 14 -6.57 -1.90 5.43
CA LEU A 14 -6.70 -3.32 5.76
C LEU A 14 -5.74 -3.68 6.90
N TYR A 15 -6.25 -4.32 7.94
CA TYR A 15 -5.44 -4.84 9.03
C TYR A 15 -4.67 -6.10 8.63
N ALA A 16 -3.51 -6.30 9.25
CA ALA A 16 -2.80 -7.57 9.16
C ALA A 16 -3.62 -8.71 9.80
N CYS A 17 -3.64 -9.86 9.13
CA CYS A 17 -4.33 -11.04 9.60
C CYS A 17 -3.32 -12.16 9.83
N TYR A 18 -3.25 -12.66 11.06
CA TYR A 18 -2.36 -13.74 11.46
C TYR A 18 -3.16 -14.97 11.89
N ASP A 19 -2.57 -16.13 11.76
CA ASP A 19 -3.09 -17.38 12.33
C ASP A 19 -2.75 -17.47 13.83
N ASP A 20 -3.12 -18.59 14.43
CA ASP A 20 -2.91 -18.80 15.87
C ASP A 20 -1.43 -19.04 16.24
N ASN A 21 -0.56 -19.23 15.24
CA ASN A 21 0.89 -19.36 15.40
C ASN A 21 1.64 -18.04 15.10
N GLY A 22 0.92 -16.98 14.72
CA GLY A 22 1.49 -15.67 14.37
C GLY A 22 2.00 -15.57 12.94
N ALA A 23 1.72 -16.53 12.07
CA ALA A 23 2.03 -16.44 10.64
C ALA A 23 0.92 -15.68 9.88
N VAL A 24 1.28 -15.01 8.80
CA VAL A 24 0.30 -14.33 7.93
C VAL A 24 -0.75 -15.32 7.44
N SER A 25 -2.02 -15.02 7.67
CA SER A 25 -3.14 -15.88 7.31
C SER A 25 -3.84 -15.40 6.04
N ILE A 26 -3.65 -16.11 4.96
CA ILE A 26 -4.31 -15.85 3.67
C ILE A 26 -5.83 -16.01 3.78
N GLU A 27 -6.29 -17.04 4.50
CA GLU A 27 -7.71 -17.30 4.72
C GLU A 27 -8.39 -16.15 5.47
N ARG A 28 -7.81 -15.72 6.59
CA ARG A 28 -8.34 -14.59 7.40
C ARG A 28 -8.28 -13.28 6.62
N THR A 29 -7.23 -13.07 5.80
CA THR A 29 -7.13 -11.90 4.90
C THR A 29 -8.27 -11.87 3.89
N LYS A 30 -8.57 -12.99 3.23
CA LYS A 30 -9.70 -13.11 2.30
C LYS A 30 -11.03 -12.88 3.00
N ALA A 31 -11.23 -13.46 4.17
CA ALA A 31 -12.45 -13.30 4.97
C ALA A 31 -12.67 -11.84 5.39
N LEU A 32 -11.62 -11.15 5.86
CA LEU A 32 -11.70 -9.73 6.23
C LEU A 32 -11.96 -8.86 4.99
N THR A 33 -11.33 -9.16 3.86
CA THR A 33 -11.56 -8.45 2.60
C THR A 33 -13.03 -8.58 2.17
N GLN A 34 -13.59 -9.78 2.22
CA GLN A 34 -14.99 -10.00 1.87
C GLN A 34 -15.92 -9.26 2.84
N TRP A 35 -15.61 -9.28 4.14
CA TRP A 35 -16.39 -8.54 5.13
C TRP A 35 -16.45 -7.04 4.81
N PHE A 36 -15.32 -6.41 4.44
CA PHE A 36 -15.31 -5.00 4.04
C PHE A 36 -16.17 -4.73 2.80
N ILE A 37 -16.11 -5.62 1.81
CA ILE A 37 -16.96 -5.52 0.61
C ILE A 37 -18.43 -5.56 1.00
N ASP A 38 -18.82 -6.48 1.89
CA ASP A 38 -20.20 -6.65 2.37
C ASP A 38 -20.66 -5.43 3.20
N GLN A 39 -19.74 -4.70 3.83
CA GLN A 39 -20.03 -3.42 4.49
C GLN A 39 -20.21 -2.24 3.51
N GLY A 40 -19.97 -2.44 2.22
CA GLY A 40 -20.17 -1.42 1.19
C GLY A 40 -19.09 -0.35 1.13
N VAL A 41 -17.83 -0.67 1.50
CA VAL A 41 -16.70 0.25 1.35
C VAL A 41 -16.39 0.49 -0.14
N ASN A 42 -15.84 1.66 -0.46
CA ASN A 42 -15.50 2.02 -1.84
C ASN A 42 -14.14 1.45 -2.29
N GLY A 43 -13.27 1.14 -1.35
CA GLY A 43 -11.96 0.56 -1.63
C GLY A 43 -11.26 0.06 -0.38
N LEU A 44 -10.01 -0.42 -0.54
CA LEU A 44 -9.12 -0.82 0.54
C LEU A 44 -7.71 -0.29 0.30
N TYR A 45 -7.07 0.19 1.37
CA TYR A 45 -5.65 0.52 1.41
C TYR A 45 -4.89 -0.67 2.03
N VAL A 46 -4.11 -1.38 1.22
CA VAL A 46 -3.53 -2.67 1.57
C VAL A 46 -2.03 -2.56 1.84
N GLY A 47 -1.57 -3.18 2.91
CA GLY A 47 -0.13 -3.27 3.25
C GLY A 47 0.49 -1.98 3.76
N GLY A 48 -0.31 -1.06 4.33
CA GLY A 48 0.16 0.12 5.05
C GLY A 48 0.53 -0.16 6.50
N SER A 49 0.58 0.88 7.33
CA SER A 49 0.94 0.77 8.76
C SER A 49 -0.05 -0.10 9.53
N SER A 50 -1.35 0.04 9.28
CA SER A 50 -2.39 -0.83 9.89
C SER A 50 -2.28 -2.29 9.42
N GLY A 51 -1.70 -2.51 8.24
CA GLY A 51 -1.36 -3.84 7.72
C GLY A 51 0.00 -4.33 8.18
N GLU A 52 0.62 -3.65 9.15
CA GLU A 52 1.89 -4.04 9.79
C GLU A 52 3.03 -4.31 8.81
N CYS A 53 3.08 -3.56 7.71
CA CYS A 53 4.01 -3.78 6.60
C CYS A 53 5.49 -3.80 7.01
N ILE A 54 5.85 -3.14 8.12
CA ILE A 54 7.22 -3.08 8.62
C ILE A 54 7.68 -4.40 9.26
N TYR A 55 6.74 -5.24 9.70
CA TYR A 55 7.00 -6.52 10.35
C TYR A 55 6.88 -7.71 9.39
N GLN A 56 6.32 -7.50 8.20
CA GLN A 56 6.16 -8.52 7.18
C GLN A 56 7.33 -8.53 6.20
N THR A 57 7.73 -9.71 5.80
CA THR A 57 8.64 -9.90 4.69
C THR A 57 7.99 -9.46 3.36
N LYS A 58 8.82 -9.19 2.36
CA LYS A 58 8.35 -8.87 1.02
C LYS A 58 7.40 -9.94 0.46
N ASP A 59 7.71 -11.22 0.68
CA ASP A 59 6.91 -12.32 0.16
C ASP A 59 5.55 -12.44 0.88
N GLU A 60 5.51 -12.21 2.20
CA GLU A 60 4.26 -12.13 2.95
C GLU A 60 3.38 -10.97 2.45
N ARG A 61 3.97 -9.80 2.19
CA ARG A 61 3.24 -8.65 1.63
C ARG A 61 2.67 -8.95 0.24
N LYS A 62 3.41 -9.66 -0.61
CA LYS A 62 2.90 -10.14 -1.91
C LYS A 62 1.72 -11.08 -1.73
N ALA A 63 1.86 -12.07 -0.85
CA ALA A 63 0.80 -13.04 -0.58
C ALA A 63 -0.48 -12.38 -0.02
N VAL A 64 -0.35 -11.38 0.86
CA VAL A 64 -1.49 -10.60 1.36
C VAL A 64 -2.19 -9.86 0.21
N LEU A 65 -1.43 -9.18 -0.66
CA LEU A 65 -2.02 -8.45 -1.79
C LEU A 65 -2.70 -9.39 -2.78
N GLU A 66 -2.10 -10.53 -3.08
CA GLU A 66 -2.69 -11.58 -3.92
C GLU A 66 -4.02 -12.07 -3.35
N ALA A 67 -4.06 -12.36 -2.04
CA ALA A 67 -5.28 -12.78 -1.35
C ALA A 67 -6.39 -11.72 -1.42
N VAL A 68 -6.04 -10.45 -1.25
CA VAL A 68 -7.00 -9.34 -1.40
C VAL A 68 -7.51 -9.25 -2.84
N MET A 69 -6.61 -9.33 -3.84
CA MET A 69 -6.98 -9.21 -5.24
C MET A 69 -7.86 -10.38 -5.73
N GLU A 70 -7.66 -11.60 -5.22
CA GLU A 70 -8.55 -12.72 -5.54
C GLU A 70 -10.01 -12.44 -5.15
N VAL A 71 -10.25 -11.70 -4.07
CA VAL A 71 -11.60 -11.42 -3.54
C VAL A 71 -12.16 -10.10 -4.08
N ALA A 72 -11.33 -9.06 -4.19
CA ALA A 72 -11.76 -7.67 -4.36
C ALA A 72 -11.63 -7.13 -5.79
N LYS A 73 -10.83 -7.78 -6.66
CA LYS A 73 -10.55 -7.28 -8.01
C LYS A 73 -11.84 -7.01 -8.80
N GLY A 74 -11.97 -5.78 -9.30
CA GLY A 74 -13.13 -5.34 -10.07
C GLY A 74 -14.41 -5.08 -9.27
N LYS A 75 -14.38 -5.24 -7.95
CA LYS A 75 -15.52 -4.97 -7.06
C LYS A 75 -15.38 -3.64 -6.31
N ILE A 76 -14.19 -3.35 -5.81
CA ILE A 76 -13.85 -2.13 -5.07
C ILE A 76 -12.44 -1.66 -5.48
N THR A 77 -12.13 -0.40 -5.21
CA THR A 77 -10.80 0.19 -5.49
C THR A 77 -9.74 -0.40 -4.56
N ILE A 78 -8.62 -0.86 -5.12
CA ILE A 78 -7.50 -1.38 -4.35
C ILE A 78 -6.27 -0.48 -4.52
N ILE A 79 -5.82 0.07 -3.39
CA ILE A 79 -4.59 0.87 -3.30
C ILE A 79 -3.54 0.04 -2.56
N ALA A 80 -2.48 -0.37 -3.24
CA ALA A 80 -1.41 -1.16 -2.64
C ALA A 80 -0.29 -0.26 -2.13
N HIS A 81 -0.02 -0.29 -0.83
CA HIS A 81 1.15 0.35 -0.24
C HIS A 81 2.39 -0.50 -0.51
N ILE A 82 3.39 0.10 -1.17
CA ILE A 82 4.56 -0.65 -1.65
C ILE A 82 5.88 -0.18 -1.01
N ALA A 83 5.82 0.79 -0.10
CA ALA A 83 7.02 1.33 0.53
C ALA A 83 7.74 0.32 1.42
N CYS A 84 9.05 0.25 1.26
CA CYS A 84 10.03 -0.40 2.11
C CYS A 84 11.15 0.60 2.42
N ASN A 85 11.99 0.31 3.43
CA ASN A 85 13.23 1.07 3.62
C ASN A 85 14.25 0.86 2.48
N ASN A 86 14.10 -0.22 1.74
CA ASN A 86 14.93 -0.58 0.59
C ASN A 86 14.19 -0.26 -0.72
N THR A 87 14.78 0.62 -1.54
CA THR A 87 14.18 1.04 -2.82
C THR A 87 13.99 -0.12 -3.79
N ALA A 88 14.95 -1.06 -3.85
CA ALA A 88 14.85 -2.20 -4.76
C ALA A 88 13.66 -3.11 -4.42
N GLU A 89 13.41 -3.39 -3.13
CA GLU A 89 12.24 -4.14 -2.69
C GLU A 89 10.93 -3.37 -2.94
N SER A 90 10.95 -2.05 -2.74
CA SER A 90 9.79 -1.21 -3.06
C SER A 90 9.44 -1.26 -4.55
N CYS A 91 10.44 -1.21 -5.43
CA CYS A 91 10.24 -1.36 -6.87
C CYS A 91 9.70 -2.76 -7.24
N GLU A 92 10.19 -3.81 -6.58
CA GLU A 92 9.69 -5.17 -6.80
C GLU A 92 8.21 -5.32 -6.37
N LEU A 93 7.84 -4.74 -5.22
CA LEU A 93 6.45 -4.70 -4.78
C LEU A 93 5.56 -3.88 -5.71
N ALA A 94 6.08 -2.76 -6.25
CA ALA A 94 5.36 -1.95 -7.23
C ALA A 94 5.06 -2.73 -8.52
N ALA A 95 6.08 -3.37 -9.10
CA ALA A 95 5.91 -4.21 -10.29
C ALA A 95 4.95 -5.38 -10.04
N HIS A 96 5.03 -6.02 -8.88
CA HIS A 96 4.11 -7.09 -8.49
C HIS A 96 2.66 -6.57 -8.39
N ALA A 97 2.44 -5.43 -7.72
CA ALA A 97 1.12 -4.82 -7.60
C ALA A 97 0.52 -4.47 -8.98
N GLU A 98 1.33 -3.89 -9.89
CA GLU A 98 0.91 -3.64 -11.28
C GLU A 98 0.52 -4.94 -11.97
N SER A 99 1.28 -6.01 -11.83
CA SER A 99 0.97 -7.31 -12.46
C SER A 99 -0.35 -7.90 -12.01
N LEU A 100 -0.79 -7.61 -10.79
CA LEU A 100 -2.10 -8.02 -10.27
C LEU A 100 -3.24 -7.12 -10.77
N GLY A 101 -2.91 -5.93 -11.26
CA GLY A 101 -3.88 -4.96 -11.77
C GLY A 101 -4.60 -4.20 -10.66
N VAL A 102 -3.88 -3.75 -9.64
CA VAL A 102 -4.39 -2.82 -8.62
C VAL A 102 -4.76 -1.48 -9.25
N ASP A 103 -5.65 -0.71 -8.59
CA ASP A 103 -6.07 0.60 -9.10
C ASP A 103 -5.01 1.68 -8.91
N ALA A 104 -4.22 1.58 -7.83
CA ALA A 104 -3.08 2.44 -7.57
C ALA A 104 -2.06 1.75 -6.67
N ILE A 105 -0.83 2.23 -6.75
CA ILE A 105 0.21 2.00 -5.75
C ILE A 105 0.39 3.26 -4.90
N ALA A 106 0.78 3.09 -3.64
CA ALA A 106 1.00 4.21 -2.73
C ALA A 106 2.28 4.04 -1.92
N SER A 107 2.89 5.15 -1.56
CA SER A 107 4.10 5.14 -0.75
C SER A 107 4.13 6.31 0.23
N ILE A 108 4.55 6.02 1.47
CA ILE A 108 5.06 7.01 2.43
C ILE A 108 6.53 7.32 2.11
N PRO A 109 7.10 8.43 2.64
CA PRO A 109 8.55 8.62 2.64
C PRO A 109 9.27 7.49 3.40
N PRO A 110 10.57 7.24 3.14
CA PRO A 110 11.36 6.34 3.98
C PRO A 110 11.34 6.78 5.45
N ILE A 111 11.10 5.83 6.37
CA ILE A 111 10.75 6.15 7.77
C ILE A 111 11.95 6.17 8.73
N TYR A 112 13.04 5.46 8.41
CA TYR A 112 14.14 5.28 9.36
C TYR A 112 15.13 6.45 9.37
N PHE A 113 15.58 6.90 8.20
CA PHE A 113 16.45 8.05 8.07
C PHE A 113 15.73 9.26 7.51
N LYS A 114 16.03 10.45 8.03
CA LYS A 114 15.61 11.72 7.42
C LYS A 114 16.42 11.94 6.15
N LEU A 115 15.77 11.76 5.02
CA LEU A 115 16.39 11.96 3.73
C LEU A 115 16.12 13.38 3.20
N PRO A 116 17.07 13.95 2.43
CA PRO A 116 16.86 15.22 1.76
C PRO A 116 15.77 15.08 0.67
N PRO A 117 15.05 16.17 0.33
CA PRO A 117 13.94 16.12 -0.62
C PRO A 117 14.24 15.46 -1.96
N TYR A 118 15.45 15.66 -2.52
CA TYR A 118 15.85 15.05 -3.79
C TYR A 118 15.95 13.51 -3.70
N ALA A 119 16.37 12.98 -2.55
CA ALA A 119 16.48 11.54 -2.34
C ALA A 119 15.07 10.90 -2.17
N ILE A 120 14.15 11.59 -1.49
CA ILE A 120 12.75 11.18 -1.39
C ILE A 120 12.09 11.19 -2.77
N ALA A 121 12.30 12.25 -3.54
CA ALA A 121 11.78 12.33 -4.91
C ALA A 121 12.34 11.21 -5.80
N LYS A 122 13.65 10.91 -5.70
CA LYS A 122 14.24 9.79 -6.43
C LYS A 122 13.62 8.45 -6.02
N TYR A 123 13.44 8.21 -4.72
CA TYR A 123 12.80 7.01 -4.19
C TYR A 123 11.41 6.79 -4.79
N TRP A 124 10.56 7.82 -4.80
CA TRP A 124 9.21 7.73 -5.37
C TRP A 124 9.23 7.57 -6.90
N ASN A 125 10.14 8.26 -7.59
CA ASN A 125 10.28 8.13 -9.04
C ASN A 125 10.73 6.73 -9.46
N ASP A 126 11.65 6.11 -8.73
CA ASP A 126 12.11 4.75 -8.99
C ASP A 126 10.95 3.73 -8.87
N MET A 127 10.11 3.88 -7.83
CA MET A 127 8.92 3.03 -7.66
C MET A 127 7.86 3.26 -8.73
N SER A 128 7.60 4.52 -9.08
CA SER A 128 6.66 4.85 -10.16
C SER A 128 7.12 4.31 -11.50
N ALA A 129 8.44 4.35 -11.76
CA ALA A 129 9.01 3.78 -12.97
C ALA A 129 8.93 2.24 -13.02
N ALA A 130 8.88 1.57 -11.87
CA ALA A 130 8.71 0.11 -11.79
C ALA A 130 7.27 -0.35 -12.05
N ALA A 131 6.29 0.56 -12.01
CA ALA A 131 4.87 0.30 -12.28
C ALA A 131 4.29 1.41 -13.18
N PRO A 132 4.76 1.53 -14.45
CA PRO A 132 4.49 2.71 -15.29
C PRO A 132 3.04 2.85 -15.74
N ASN A 133 2.23 1.79 -15.66
CA ASN A 133 0.83 1.78 -16.07
C ASN A 133 -0.14 1.90 -14.88
N THR A 134 0.39 2.01 -13.65
CA THR A 134 -0.41 2.08 -12.41
C THR A 134 -0.30 3.48 -11.81
N GLU A 135 -1.42 4.04 -11.38
CA GLU A 135 -1.44 5.36 -10.72
C GLU A 135 -0.63 5.32 -9.42
N PHE A 136 0.15 6.38 -9.17
CA PHE A 136 0.99 6.50 -7.98
C PHE A 136 0.44 7.56 -7.02
N ILE A 137 0.23 7.17 -5.77
CA ILE A 137 -0.28 8.04 -4.70
C ILE A 137 0.83 8.31 -3.67
N ILE A 138 1.20 9.58 -3.49
CA ILE A 138 2.07 9.98 -2.39
C ILE A 138 1.21 10.10 -1.13
N TYR A 139 1.47 9.21 -0.16
CA TYR A 139 0.81 9.29 1.13
C TYR A 139 1.69 10.08 2.11
N ARG A 140 1.13 11.18 2.63
CA ARG A 140 1.80 12.03 3.62
C ARG A 140 0.85 12.34 4.76
N SER A 141 1.19 11.92 5.97
CA SER A 141 0.47 12.27 7.19
C SER A 141 1.02 13.54 7.83
N GLU A 142 0.25 14.14 8.75
CA GLU A 142 0.70 15.29 9.54
C GLU A 142 1.94 14.97 10.41
N GLU A 143 2.09 13.73 10.86
CA GLU A 143 3.26 13.25 11.60
C GLU A 143 4.56 13.44 10.82
N HIS A 144 4.50 13.37 9.49
CA HIS A 144 5.64 13.62 8.60
C HIS A 144 5.85 15.12 8.33
N THR A 145 4.88 15.99 8.68
CA THR A 145 4.93 17.45 8.47
C THR A 145 5.44 18.21 9.67
N SER A 146 5.16 17.76 10.89
CA SER A 146 5.54 18.47 12.14
C SER A 146 7.07 18.62 12.29
N GLU A 147 7.85 17.75 11.68
CA GLU A 147 9.32 17.84 11.71
C GLU A 147 9.90 18.86 10.71
N LEU A 148 9.14 19.26 9.70
CA LEU A 148 9.55 20.34 8.76
C LEU A 148 9.21 21.72 9.30
N GLN A 149 8.18 21.85 10.15
CA GLN A 149 7.77 23.12 10.76
C GLN A 149 8.61 23.52 11.99
N SER A 150 9.35 22.58 12.60
CA SER A 150 10.19 22.87 13.77
C SER A 150 11.57 23.49 13.44
N ARG A 151 11.81 23.94 12.19
CA ARG A 151 13.07 24.50 11.73
C ARG A 151 12.97 25.91 11.11
N GLU A 152 11.87 26.61 11.36
CA GLU A 152 11.80 28.04 11.09
C GLU A 152 12.17 28.90 12.30
#